data_586078978dd04c2bf294da4c1d4c1491
#
_entry.id   586078978dd04c2bf294da4c1d4c1491
#
_cell.length_a   1.000
_cell.length_b   1.000
_cell.length_c   1.000
_cell.angle_alpha   90.00
_cell.angle_beta   90.00
_cell.angle_gamma   90.00
#
_symmetry.space_group_name_H-M   'P 1'
#
loop_
_entity.id
_entity.type
_entity.pdbx_description
1 polymer ?
#
loop_
_entity_poly.entity_id
_entity_poly.type
_entity_poly.pdbx_seq_one_letter_code
_entity_poly.pdbx_strand_id
1 'polypeptide(L)'
;DSKILNEKRTLNIYLPQTYDKTKSYPVIYILDGSMNEDFLHLVGLQQFFNMQFKIPDFIIVGIANVDRKRDFTFHTDLKDLQKDYPTTGHSDKFIRFLGEELQPFIDKNYKTDKTKYIIGQSLGGLLATEVLLNKPNLFTHYFIISPSLWWDDESLLNKANALLSAQKDDERFVYVSVGKNEHKTMVKDADSLFQILKNSGKKKLKLEYNLMQDDNHATVLHRSVYEGFLKLYPSSD
;
A
#
# COMPACT_ATOMS: atom_id res chain seq x y z
N ASP A 1 -11.99 -15.71 -9.47
CA ASP A 1 -13.05 -15.95 -8.47
C ASP A 1 -12.41 -16.05 -7.09
N SER A 2 -12.83 -15.20 -6.16
CA SER A 2 -12.46 -15.25 -4.74
C SER A 2 -13.50 -16.02 -3.94
N LYS A 3 -13.07 -17.00 -3.17
CA LYS A 3 -13.95 -17.74 -2.24
C LYS A 3 -14.15 -16.95 -0.94
N ILE A 4 -13.09 -16.26 -0.49
CA ILE A 4 -13.12 -15.44 0.74
C ILE A 4 -14.09 -14.28 0.58
N LEU A 5 -14.04 -13.59 -0.57
CA LEU A 5 -14.90 -12.44 -0.86
C LEU A 5 -16.25 -12.85 -1.47
N ASN A 6 -16.39 -14.11 -1.91
CA ASN A 6 -17.55 -14.65 -2.62
C ASN A 6 -17.93 -13.81 -3.86
N GLU A 7 -16.95 -13.39 -4.63
CA GLU A 7 -17.12 -12.55 -5.82
C GLU A 7 -15.98 -12.70 -6.82
N LYS A 8 -16.18 -12.19 -8.03
CA LYS A 8 -15.13 -12.08 -9.05
C LYS A 8 -14.31 -10.82 -8.82
N ARG A 9 -12.99 -10.97 -8.93
CA ARG A 9 -12.04 -9.86 -8.90
C ARG A 9 -11.29 -9.73 -10.22
N THR A 10 -11.24 -8.52 -10.76
CA THR A 10 -10.41 -8.20 -11.92
C THR A 10 -9.01 -7.85 -11.43
N LEU A 11 -8.01 -8.50 -12.02
CA LEU A 11 -6.61 -8.21 -11.79
C LEU A 11 -6.01 -7.69 -13.10
N ASN A 12 -5.36 -6.54 -13.06
CA ASN A 12 -4.57 -6.01 -14.15
C ASN A 12 -3.11 -6.37 -13.90
N ILE A 13 -2.52 -7.16 -14.80
CA ILE A 13 -1.16 -7.68 -14.59
C ILE A 13 -0.24 -7.13 -15.67
N TYR A 14 0.83 -6.46 -15.25
CA TYR A 14 1.94 -6.06 -16.10
C TYR A 14 3.14 -6.97 -15.85
N LEU A 15 3.71 -7.45 -16.92
CA LEU A 15 4.99 -8.16 -16.91
C LEU A 15 6.04 -7.24 -17.58
N PRO A 16 7.25 -7.14 -17.03
CA PRO A 16 8.30 -6.35 -17.68
C PRO A 16 8.60 -6.91 -19.08
N GLN A 17 9.04 -6.06 -19.99
CA GLN A 17 9.36 -6.46 -21.36
C GLN A 17 10.40 -7.59 -21.41
N THR A 18 11.28 -7.63 -20.42
CA THR A 18 12.35 -8.63 -20.27
C THR A 18 11.91 -9.86 -19.47
N TYR A 19 10.59 -10.03 -19.23
CA TYR A 19 10.10 -11.14 -18.40
C TYR A 19 10.56 -12.49 -18.93
N ASP A 20 11.25 -13.22 -18.07
CA ASP A 20 11.81 -14.55 -18.33
C ASP A 20 11.30 -15.53 -17.26
N LYS A 21 10.66 -16.61 -17.69
CA LYS A 21 10.11 -17.65 -16.79
C LYS A 21 11.18 -18.40 -15.98
N THR A 22 12.46 -18.21 -16.28
CA THR A 22 13.57 -18.81 -15.52
C THR A 22 14.06 -17.91 -14.37
N LYS A 23 13.66 -16.64 -14.36
CA LYS A 23 14.03 -15.64 -13.36
C LYS A 23 12.86 -15.37 -12.39
N SER A 24 13.18 -14.94 -11.17
CA SER A 24 12.17 -14.55 -10.19
C SER A 24 12.15 -13.02 -10.05
N TYR A 25 10.96 -12.46 -9.85
CA TYR A 25 10.71 -11.03 -9.84
C TYR A 25 10.00 -10.57 -8.55
N PRO A 26 10.34 -9.41 -8.01
CA PRO A 26 9.54 -8.77 -6.99
C PRO A 26 8.17 -8.38 -7.54
N VAL A 27 7.17 -8.32 -6.67
CA VAL A 27 5.78 -8.02 -7.07
C VAL A 27 5.29 -6.75 -6.41
N ILE A 28 4.73 -5.84 -7.19
CA ILE A 28 4.03 -4.65 -6.70
C ILE A 28 2.52 -4.90 -6.79
N TYR A 29 1.84 -4.83 -5.66
CA TYR A 29 0.38 -4.85 -5.57
C TYR A 29 -0.14 -3.42 -5.42
N ILE A 30 -0.98 -2.99 -6.36
CA ILE A 30 -1.56 -1.64 -6.40
C ILE A 30 -3.03 -1.75 -5.99
N LEU A 31 -3.38 -1.10 -4.90
CA LEU A 31 -4.77 -0.84 -4.54
C LEU A 31 -5.34 0.24 -5.47
N ASP A 32 -6.66 0.27 -5.68
CA ASP A 32 -7.26 1.13 -6.71
C ASP A 32 -6.67 0.87 -8.11
N GLY A 33 -6.34 -0.38 -8.39
CA GLY A 33 -5.55 -0.80 -9.56
C GLY A 33 -6.38 -1.11 -10.81
N SER A 34 -7.52 -0.45 -11.03
CA SER A 34 -8.28 -0.55 -12.29
C SER A 34 -7.57 0.14 -13.43
N MET A 35 -7.90 -0.23 -14.68
CA MET A 35 -7.29 0.36 -15.88
C MET A 35 -7.59 1.86 -16.04
N ASN A 36 -8.68 2.34 -15.47
CA ASN A 36 -9.10 3.74 -15.44
C ASN A 36 -8.80 4.45 -14.11
N GLU A 37 -8.05 3.79 -13.23
CA GLU A 37 -7.55 4.33 -11.97
C GLU A 37 -6.01 4.37 -12.00
N ASP A 38 -5.34 3.80 -10.98
CA ASP A 38 -3.91 4.03 -10.76
C ASP A 38 -2.99 3.08 -11.54
N PHE A 39 -3.53 2.01 -12.17
CA PHE A 39 -2.69 0.98 -12.79
C PHE A 39 -1.77 1.51 -13.89
N LEU A 40 -2.33 2.22 -14.88
CA LEU A 40 -1.57 2.61 -16.08
C LEU A 40 -0.44 3.59 -15.78
N HIS A 41 -0.70 4.60 -14.96
CA HIS A 41 0.34 5.59 -14.68
C HIS A 41 1.45 5.05 -13.77
N LEU A 42 1.15 4.09 -12.88
CA LEU A 42 2.17 3.45 -12.05
C LEU A 42 2.99 2.43 -12.85
N VAL A 43 2.39 1.71 -13.79
CA VAL A 43 3.12 0.89 -14.77
C VAL A 43 4.06 1.75 -15.60
N GLY A 44 3.58 2.89 -16.13
CA GLY A 44 4.41 3.83 -16.88
C GLY A 44 5.56 4.39 -16.07
N LEU A 45 5.32 4.69 -14.79
CA LEU A 45 6.37 5.15 -13.87
C LEU A 45 7.45 4.10 -13.65
N GLN A 46 7.04 2.84 -13.42
CA GLN A 46 7.99 1.74 -13.25
C GLN A 46 8.82 1.53 -14.54
N GLN A 47 8.19 1.56 -15.72
CA GLN A 47 8.88 1.46 -16.99
C GLN A 47 9.90 2.60 -17.17
N PHE A 48 9.53 3.82 -16.82
CA PHE A 48 10.42 4.97 -16.85
C PHE A 48 11.65 4.75 -15.96
N PHE A 49 11.46 4.29 -14.74
CA PHE A 49 12.56 3.99 -13.82
C PHE A 49 13.48 2.88 -14.35
N ASN A 50 12.93 1.80 -14.92
CA ASN A 50 13.75 0.76 -15.53
C ASN A 50 14.67 1.32 -16.60
N MET A 51 14.16 2.20 -17.46
CA MET A 51 14.97 2.78 -18.54
C MET A 51 16.05 3.75 -18.05
N GLN A 52 15.76 4.52 -17.00
CA GLN A 52 16.59 5.64 -16.57
C GLN A 52 17.46 5.34 -15.36
N PHE A 53 16.95 4.60 -14.39
CA PHE A 53 17.55 4.47 -13.06
C PHE A 53 17.95 3.04 -12.70
N LYS A 54 17.76 2.09 -13.62
CA LYS A 54 18.15 0.68 -13.42
C LYS A 54 17.57 0.04 -12.14
N ILE A 55 16.32 0.35 -11.84
CA ILE A 55 15.62 -0.37 -10.78
C ILE A 55 15.30 -1.80 -11.23
N PRO A 56 14.99 -2.72 -10.30
CA PRO A 56 14.58 -4.07 -10.67
C PRO A 56 13.37 -4.09 -11.61
N ASP A 57 13.30 -5.10 -12.43
CA ASP A 57 12.07 -5.44 -13.14
C ASP A 57 11.04 -5.96 -12.16
N PHE A 58 9.81 -5.44 -12.22
CA PHE A 58 8.70 -5.85 -11.35
C PHE A 58 7.58 -6.50 -12.14
N ILE A 59 6.92 -7.48 -11.53
CA ILE A 59 5.55 -7.84 -11.87
C ILE A 59 4.65 -6.86 -11.13
N ILE A 60 3.71 -6.23 -11.85
CA ILE A 60 2.75 -5.32 -11.22
C ILE A 60 1.35 -5.94 -11.29
N VAL A 61 0.67 -5.96 -10.15
CA VAL A 61 -0.67 -6.49 -9.99
C VAL A 61 -1.59 -5.38 -9.50
N GLY A 62 -2.36 -4.80 -10.39
CA GLY A 62 -3.42 -3.86 -10.08
C GLY A 62 -4.69 -4.60 -9.66
N ILE A 63 -5.19 -4.30 -8.47
CA ILE A 63 -6.40 -4.90 -7.92
C ILE A 63 -7.55 -3.94 -8.18
N ALA A 64 -8.44 -4.29 -9.11
CA ALA A 64 -9.61 -3.47 -9.42
C ALA A 64 -10.63 -3.50 -8.27
N ASN A 65 -11.24 -2.34 -8.02
CA ASN A 65 -12.27 -2.21 -7.00
C ASN A 65 -13.59 -2.89 -7.43
N VAL A 66 -14.28 -3.49 -6.46
CA VAL A 66 -15.69 -3.88 -6.54
C VAL A 66 -16.49 -3.01 -5.58
N ASP A 67 -16.14 -3.01 -4.31
CA ASP A 67 -16.66 -2.10 -3.30
C ASP A 67 -15.49 -1.60 -2.44
N ARG A 68 -14.95 -0.45 -2.82
CA ARG A 68 -13.78 0.16 -2.20
C ARG A 68 -14.00 0.48 -0.72
N LYS A 69 -15.18 0.97 -0.36
CA LYS A 69 -15.50 1.34 1.02
C LYS A 69 -15.55 0.11 1.91
N ARG A 70 -16.18 -0.96 1.44
CA ARG A 70 -16.25 -2.25 2.11
C ARG A 70 -14.86 -2.85 2.36
N ASP A 71 -14.04 -2.86 1.31
CA ASP A 71 -12.80 -3.61 1.28
C ASP A 71 -11.64 -2.92 1.99
N PHE A 72 -11.65 -1.57 2.04
CA PHE A 72 -10.52 -0.80 2.54
C PHE A 72 -10.74 -0.19 3.93
N THR A 73 -11.87 -0.47 4.55
CA THR A 73 -12.17 0.04 5.89
C THR A 73 -12.52 -1.10 6.84
N PHE A 74 -11.97 -1.03 8.04
CA PHE A 74 -12.36 -1.91 9.13
C PHE A 74 -13.64 -1.41 9.82
N HIS A 75 -14.24 -2.28 10.64
CA HIS A 75 -15.49 -1.98 11.36
C HIS A 75 -15.37 -0.70 12.21
N THR A 76 -16.45 0.08 12.21
CA THR A 76 -16.63 1.26 13.06
C THR A 76 -18.02 1.22 13.71
N ASP A 77 -18.11 1.69 14.94
CA ASP A 77 -19.40 1.90 15.63
C ASP A 77 -19.91 3.35 15.52
N LEU A 78 -19.16 4.22 14.85
CA LEU A 78 -19.51 5.63 14.64
C LEU A 78 -20.65 5.75 13.62
N LYS A 79 -21.82 6.21 14.09
CA LYS A 79 -23.05 6.24 13.29
C LYS A 79 -22.96 7.09 12.04
N ASP A 80 -22.26 8.20 12.08
CA ASP A 80 -22.05 9.06 10.92
C ASP A 80 -21.22 8.36 9.85
N LEU A 81 -20.14 7.65 10.24
CA LEU A 81 -19.35 6.86 9.31
C LEU A 81 -20.14 5.70 8.72
N GLN A 82 -20.94 4.99 9.53
CA GLN A 82 -21.82 3.92 9.02
C GLN A 82 -22.84 4.44 8.01
N LYS A 83 -23.35 5.66 8.20
CA LYS A 83 -24.28 6.31 7.28
C LYS A 83 -23.59 6.69 5.95
N ASP A 84 -22.40 7.30 6.02
CA ASP A 84 -21.67 7.78 4.84
C ASP A 84 -20.97 6.64 4.09
N TYR A 85 -20.66 5.55 4.79
CA TYR A 85 -19.97 4.36 4.29
C TYR A 85 -20.79 3.09 4.64
N PRO A 86 -21.98 2.91 4.07
CA PRO A 86 -22.91 1.87 4.51
C PRO A 86 -22.42 0.42 4.29
N THR A 87 -21.43 0.21 3.44
CA THR A 87 -20.81 -1.10 3.15
C THR A 87 -19.54 -1.37 3.92
N THR A 88 -19.10 -0.44 4.76
CA THR A 88 -17.82 -0.50 5.50
C THR A 88 -17.65 -1.74 6.38
N GLY A 89 -16.40 -2.00 6.80
CA GLY A 89 -16.12 -2.90 7.93
C GLY A 89 -15.68 -4.30 7.54
N HIS A 90 -15.20 -4.52 6.32
CA HIS A 90 -14.79 -5.85 5.85
C HIS A 90 -13.36 -5.92 5.35
N SER A 91 -12.49 -4.98 5.75
CA SER A 91 -11.06 -5.02 5.40
C SER A 91 -10.36 -6.30 5.86
N ASP A 92 -10.82 -6.90 6.97
CA ASP A 92 -10.31 -8.19 7.45
C ASP A 92 -10.42 -9.30 6.40
N LYS A 93 -11.58 -9.38 5.71
CA LYS A 93 -11.79 -10.33 4.60
C LYS A 93 -10.92 -9.99 3.40
N PHE A 94 -10.78 -8.71 3.08
CA PHE A 94 -9.94 -8.29 1.99
C PHE A 94 -8.45 -8.55 2.26
N ILE A 95 -7.98 -8.33 3.47
CA ILE A 95 -6.61 -8.68 3.91
C ILE A 95 -6.38 -10.19 3.82
N ARG A 96 -7.35 -10.99 4.21
CA ARG A 96 -7.28 -12.45 4.03
C ARG A 96 -7.23 -12.84 2.55
N PHE A 97 -8.06 -12.21 1.71
CA PHE A 97 -8.00 -12.42 0.26
C PHE A 97 -6.61 -12.12 -0.29
N LEU A 98 -5.99 -11.00 0.10
CA LEU A 98 -4.62 -10.65 -0.33
C LEU A 98 -3.61 -11.75 0.00
N GLY A 99 -3.64 -12.28 1.23
CA GLY A 99 -2.65 -13.24 1.70
C GLY A 99 -2.95 -14.70 1.38
N GLU A 100 -4.23 -15.09 1.41
CA GLU A 100 -4.64 -16.51 1.32
C GLU A 100 -5.05 -16.92 -0.10
N GLU A 101 -5.45 -15.96 -0.96
CA GLU A 101 -5.87 -16.24 -2.34
C GLU A 101 -5.03 -15.53 -3.38
N LEU A 102 -4.89 -14.19 -3.30
CA LEU A 102 -4.26 -13.40 -4.36
C LEU A 102 -2.76 -13.69 -4.48
N GLN A 103 -2.00 -13.56 -3.37
CA GLN A 103 -0.56 -13.81 -3.43
C GLN A 103 -0.24 -15.25 -3.86
N PRO A 104 -0.88 -16.31 -3.31
CA PRO A 104 -0.69 -17.67 -3.80
C PRO A 104 -1.06 -17.86 -5.28
N PHE A 105 -2.10 -17.16 -5.77
CA PHE A 105 -2.46 -17.20 -7.19
C PHE A 105 -1.36 -16.59 -8.06
N ILE A 106 -0.80 -15.45 -7.68
CA ILE A 106 0.29 -14.80 -8.41
C ILE A 106 1.55 -15.66 -8.36
N ASP A 107 1.93 -16.16 -7.19
CA ASP A 107 3.13 -16.99 -7.01
C ASP A 107 3.04 -18.33 -7.80
N LYS A 108 1.84 -18.84 -8.00
CA LYS A 108 1.60 -20.07 -8.81
C LYS A 108 1.72 -19.81 -10.32
N ASN A 109 1.26 -18.65 -10.80
CA ASN A 109 1.13 -18.37 -12.23
C ASN A 109 2.33 -17.62 -12.81
N TYR A 110 3.11 -16.96 -11.96
CA TYR A 110 4.27 -16.15 -12.35
C TYR A 110 5.48 -16.50 -11.50
N LYS A 111 6.68 -16.22 -12.02
CA LYS A 111 7.92 -16.41 -11.27
C LYS A 111 8.17 -15.21 -10.37
N THR A 112 7.79 -15.34 -9.11
CA THR A 112 7.94 -14.30 -8.09
C THR A 112 9.06 -14.62 -7.13
N ASP A 113 9.65 -13.59 -6.50
CA ASP A 113 10.52 -13.73 -5.34
C ASP A 113 9.76 -13.38 -4.04
N LYS A 114 10.48 -13.24 -2.93
CA LYS A 114 9.88 -12.94 -1.62
C LYS A 114 9.56 -11.45 -1.42
N THR A 115 9.99 -10.58 -2.34
CA THR A 115 9.85 -9.14 -2.21
C THR A 115 8.48 -8.71 -2.72
N LYS A 116 7.64 -8.25 -1.82
CA LYS A 116 6.25 -7.86 -2.13
C LYS A 116 6.00 -6.44 -1.64
N TYR A 117 5.50 -5.62 -2.55
CA TYR A 117 5.14 -4.23 -2.30
C TYR A 117 3.63 -4.08 -2.23
N ILE A 118 3.15 -3.20 -1.38
CA ILE A 118 1.79 -2.68 -1.42
C ILE A 118 1.84 -1.17 -1.58
N ILE A 119 1.06 -0.65 -2.54
CA ILE A 119 0.91 0.79 -2.78
C ILE A 119 -0.56 1.13 -2.58
N GLY A 120 -0.85 2.08 -1.70
CA GLY A 120 -2.21 2.54 -1.46
C GLY A 120 -2.28 4.00 -1.06
N GLN A 121 -3.30 4.70 -1.58
CA GLN A 121 -3.61 6.09 -1.25
C GLN A 121 -4.97 6.18 -0.56
N SER A 122 -5.13 7.17 0.31
CA SER A 122 -6.41 7.48 0.96
C SER A 122 -6.94 6.28 1.78
N LEU A 123 -8.11 5.73 1.48
CA LEU A 123 -8.60 4.48 2.09
C LEU A 123 -7.68 3.30 1.75
N GLY A 124 -7.04 3.28 0.57
CA GLY A 124 -5.99 2.31 0.24
C GLY A 124 -4.76 2.46 1.14
N GLY A 125 -4.40 3.70 1.50
CA GLY A 125 -3.35 3.99 2.49
C GLY A 125 -3.74 3.54 3.91
N LEU A 126 -5.02 3.70 4.28
CA LEU A 126 -5.57 3.16 5.53
C LEU A 126 -5.42 1.64 5.59
N LEU A 127 -5.86 0.94 4.52
CA LEU A 127 -5.72 -0.51 4.42
C LEU A 127 -4.26 -0.96 4.48
N ALA A 128 -3.36 -0.30 3.74
CA ALA A 128 -1.92 -0.61 3.77
C ALA A 128 -1.34 -0.44 5.18
N THR A 129 -1.80 0.59 5.93
CA THR A 129 -1.42 0.80 7.33
C THR A 129 -1.99 -0.31 8.23
N GLU A 130 -3.24 -0.70 8.03
CA GLU A 130 -3.86 -1.81 8.77
C GLU A 130 -3.10 -3.12 8.54
N VAL A 131 -2.71 -3.42 7.30
CA VAL A 131 -1.88 -4.59 6.97
C VAL A 131 -0.52 -4.52 7.67
N LEU A 132 0.17 -3.37 7.61
CA LEU A 132 1.45 -3.17 8.29
C LEU A 132 1.36 -3.45 9.79
N LEU A 133 0.28 -3.02 10.43
CA LEU A 133 0.12 -3.13 11.88
C LEU A 133 -0.38 -4.52 12.32
N ASN A 134 -1.28 -5.15 11.56
CA ASN A 134 -1.94 -6.39 11.97
C ASN A 134 -1.37 -7.66 11.29
N LYS A 135 -0.88 -7.54 10.04
CA LYS A 135 -0.39 -8.66 9.22
C LYS A 135 0.93 -8.29 8.50
N PRO A 136 1.95 -7.83 9.25
CA PRO A 136 3.17 -7.23 8.68
C PRO A 136 3.96 -8.16 7.75
N ASN A 137 3.73 -9.48 7.81
CA ASN A 137 4.44 -10.45 7.00
C ASN A 137 3.86 -10.64 5.59
N LEU A 138 2.73 -9.99 5.27
CA LEU A 138 2.15 -10.07 3.93
C LEU A 138 3.00 -9.32 2.90
N PHE A 139 3.65 -8.22 3.31
CA PHE A 139 4.48 -7.42 2.43
C PHE A 139 5.82 -7.09 3.08
N THR A 140 6.82 -6.83 2.25
CA THR A 140 8.15 -6.37 2.67
C THR A 140 8.31 -4.87 2.51
N HIS A 141 7.53 -4.25 1.59
CA HIS A 141 7.60 -2.84 1.25
C HIS A 141 6.20 -2.23 1.24
N TYR A 142 6.06 -1.10 1.91
CA TYR A 142 4.80 -0.39 2.10
C TYR A 142 4.93 1.05 1.59
N PHE A 143 4.12 1.43 0.63
CA PHE A 143 3.94 2.80 0.16
C PHE A 143 2.58 3.27 0.65
N ILE A 144 2.58 4.01 1.74
CA ILE A 144 1.40 4.50 2.46
C ILE A 144 1.26 5.98 2.13
N ILE A 145 0.35 6.31 1.22
CA ILE A 145 0.25 7.64 0.64
C ILE A 145 -1.06 8.29 1.08
N SER A 146 -0.96 9.46 1.70
CA SER A 146 -2.11 10.22 2.20
C SER A 146 -3.16 9.34 2.89
N PRO A 147 -2.76 8.52 3.88
CA PRO A 147 -3.66 7.52 4.47
C PRO A 147 -4.82 8.17 5.22
N SER A 148 -6.03 7.63 5.04
CA SER A 148 -7.25 8.07 5.73
C SER A 148 -7.29 7.61 7.19
N LEU A 149 -6.27 7.95 7.98
CA LEU A 149 -6.11 7.48 9.37
C LEU A 149 -7.09 8.12 10.34
N TRP A 150 -7.83 9.14 9.91
CA TRP A 150 -8.98 9.72 10.62
C TRP A 150 -10.14 8.72 10.79
N TRP A 151 -10.12 7.60 10.04
CA TRP A 151 -11.15 6.57 10.13
C TRP A 151 -11.33 6.06 11.56
N ASP A 152 -12.61 5.92 11.98
CA ASP A 152 -12.99 5.41 13.29
C ASP A 152 -12.30 6.18 14.44
N ASP A 153 -12.33 7.52 14.34
CA ASP A 153 -11.72 8.43 15.33
C ASP A 153 -10.24 8.11 15.63
N GLU A 154 -9.44 7.93 14.56
CA GLU A 154 -8.00 7.63 14.63
C GLU A 154 -7.69 6.31 15.41
N SER A 155 -8.67 5.39 15.55
CA SER A 155 -8.53 4.20 16.41
C SER A 155 -7.35 3.30 16.03
N LEU A 156 -6.98 3.27 14.74
CA LEU A 156 -5.82 2.51 14.27
C LEU A 156 -4.50 3.13 14.75
N LEU A 157 -4.37 4.46 14.70
CA LEU A 157 -3.20 5.18 15.23
C LEU A 157 -3.09 5.00 16.75
N ASN A 158 -4.21 5.08 17.46
CA ASN A 158 -4.25 4.91 18.92
C ASN A 158 -3.76 3.51 19.35
N LYS A 159 -3.95 2.49 18.52
CA LYS A 159 -3.50 1.10 18.77
C LYS A 159 -2.10 0.82 18.22
N ALA A 160 -1.54 1.67 17.38
CA ALA A 160 -0.35 1.36 16.58
C ALA A 160 0.88 1.02 17.44
N ASN A 161 1.15 1.74 18.54
CA ASN A 161 2.28 1.43 19.41
C ASN A 161 2.20 0.01 20.01
N ALA A 162 1.04 -0.39 20.50
CA ALA A 162 0.83 -1.73 21.06
C ALA A 162 0.99 -2.82 19.99
N LEU A 163 0.41 -2.59 18.79
CA LEU A 163 0.52 -3.52 17.67
C LEU A 163 1.97 -3.68 17.21
N LEU A 164 2.72 -2.58 17.07
CA LEU A 164 4.14 -2.63 16.70
C LEU A 164 4.99 -3.34 17.76
N SER A 165 4.73 -3.09 19.03
CA SER A 165 5.47 -3.74 20.12
C SER A 165 5.32 -5.26 20.12
N ALA A 166 4.17 -5.77 19.68
CA ALA A 166 3.89 -7.20 19.58
C ALA A 166 4.54 -7.86 18.35
N GLN A 167 5.02 -7.10 17.38
CA GLN A 167 5.62 -7.62 16.16
C GLN A 167 7.10 -7.99 16.36
N LYS A 168 7.57 -8.98 15.58
CA LYS A 168 9.00 -9.24 15.41
C LYS A 168 9.67 -8.07 14.68
N ASP A 169 10.97 -7.90 14.92
CA ASP A 169 11.80 -6.93 14.22
C ASP A 169 12.35 -7.55 12.92
N ASP A 170 11.50 -7.61 11.90
CA ASP A 170 11.85 -8.14 10.57
C ASP A 170 12.18 -7.00 9.61
N GLU A 171 12.96 -7.30 8.57
CA GLU A 171 13.31 -6.32 7.54
C GLU A 171 12.07 -5.84 6.79
N ARG A 172 11.83 -4.52 6.81
CA ARG A 172 10.76 -3.85 6.08
C ARG A 172 11.19 -2.47 5.62
N PHE A 173 10.64 -2.07 4.50
CA PHE A 173 10.68 -0.71 4.03
C PHE A 173 9.29 -0.09 4.13
N VAL A 174 9.18 1.06 4.76
CA VAL A 174 7.92 1.82 4.86
C VAL A 174 8.18 3.25 4.41
N TYR A 175 7.48 3.65 3.37
CA TYR A 175 7.44 5.02 2.88
C TYR A 175 6.06 5.61 3.19
N VAL A 176 6.04 6.68 3.96
CA VAL A 176 4.83 7.45 4.28
C VAL A 176 4.93 8.81 3.61
N SER A 177 3.89 9.22 2.92
CA SER A 177 3.83 10.56 2.32
C SER A 177 2.44 11.16 2.41
N VAL A 178 2.38 12.49 2.31
CA VAL A 178 1.14 13.26 2.32
C VAL A 178 1.35 14.58 1.58
N GLY A 179 0.33 15.07 0.89
CA GLY A 179 0.35 16.39 0.29
C GLY A 179 0.20 17.50 1.34
N LYS A 180 1.06 18.52 1.27
CA LYS A 180 1.00 19.65 2.20
C LYS A 180 -0.32 20.45 2.07
N ASN A 181 -0.90 20.46 0.88
CA ASN A 181 -2.14 21.19 0.57
C ASN A 181 -3.39 20.33 0.81
N GLU A 182 -3.30 19.28 1.60
CA GLU A 182 -4.41 18.47 2.03
C GLU A 182 -5.09 19.02 3.30
N HIS A 183 -6.19 18.38 3.70
CA HIS A 183 -6.83 18.71 4.98
C HIS A 183 -5.83 18.50 6.14
N LYS A 184 -5.86 19.40 7.12
CA LYS A 184 -4.89 19.39 8.25
C LYS A 184 -4.86 18.05 9.00
N THR A 185 -6.00 17.38 9.13
CA THR A 185 -6.08 16.05 9.75
C THR A 185 -5.24 15.03 8.97
N MET A 186 -5.33 15.00 7.62
CA MET A 186 -4.55 14.08 6.80
C MET A 186 -3.04 14.27 7.02
N VAL A 187 -2.60 15.53 7.03
CA VAL A 187 -1.17 15.86 7.25
C VAL A 187 -0.73 15.46 8.66
N LYS A 188 -1.52 15.80 9.68
CA LYS A 188 -1.27 15.46 11.09
C LYS A 188 -1.18 13.94 11.28
N ASP A 189 -2.12 13.20 10.72
CA ASP A 189 -2.22 11.76 10.94
C ASP A 189 -1.10 11.00 10.24
N ALA A 190 -0.71 11.42 9.02
CA ALA A 190 0.44 10.85 8.33
C ALA A 190 1.76 11.11 9.07
N ASP A 191 1.97 12.32 9.61
CA ASP A 191 3.12 12.62 10.46
C ASP A 191 3.08 11.79 11.76
N SER A 192 1.90 11.66 12.39
CA SER A 192 1.72 10.85 13.60
C SER A 192 2.10 9.40 13.36
N LEU A 193 1.66 8.79 12.25
CA LEU A 193 2.07 7.44 11.86
C LEU A 193 3.59 7.34 11.72
N PHE A 194 4.20 8.29 11.01
CA PHE A 194 5.65 8.33 10.86
C PHE A 194 6.37 8.40 12.21
N GLN A 195 5.95 9.27 13.13
CA GLN A 195 6.56 9.39 14.47
C GLN A 195 6.40 8.09 15.28
N ILE A 196 5.23 7.44 15.22
CA ILE A 196 4.98 6.17 15.89
C ILE A 196 5.95 5.10 15.35
N LEU A 197 6.07 4.97 14.04
CA LEU A 197 6.98 4.01 13.40
C LEU A 197 8.44 4.30 13.76
N LYS A 198 8.87 5.56 13.70
CA LYS A 198 10.22 6.03 14.04
C LYS A 198 10.60 5.69 15.49
N ASN A 199 9.66 5.87 16.41
CA ASN A 199 9.87 5.64 17.84
C ASN A 199 9.59 4.20 18.28
N SER A 200 9.23 3.30 17.35
CA SER A 200 8.89 1.89 17.66
C SER A 200 10.04 1.04 18.16
N GLY A 201 11.28 1.50 18.05
CA GLY A 201 12.47 0.74 18.41
C GLY A 201 12.84 -0.37 17.42
N LYS A 202 12.13 -0.51 16.30
CA LYS A 202 12.43 -1.50 15.25
C LYS A 202 13.71 -1.12 14.51
N LYS A 203 14.75 -1.94 14.64
CA LYS A 203 16.08 -1.66 14.06
C LYS A 203 16.19 -2.03 12.58
N LYS A 204 15.33 -2.96 12.14
CA LYS A 204 15.30 -3.46 10.75
C LYS A 204 14.24 -2.75 9.90
N LEU A 205 13.55 -1.77 10.46
CA LEU A 205 12.59 -0.94 9.74
C LEU A 205 13.35 0.18 9.04
N LYS A 206 13.39 0.13 7.71
CA LYS A 206 13.78 1.26 6.86
C LYS A 206 12.56 2.16 6.70
N LEU A 207 12.61 3.38 7.22
CA LEU A 207 11.48 4.30 7.26
C LEU A 207 11.82 5.61 6.57
N GLU A 208 10.99 6.01 5.61
CA GLU A 208 11.07 7.27 4.90
C GLU A 208 9.75 8.04 5.02
N TYR A 209 9.85 9.36 5.08
CA TYR A 209 8.69 10.26 5.12
C TYR A 209 8.88 11.41 4.13
N ASN A 210 7.78 11.80 3.45
CA ASN A 210 7.81 12.96 2.57
C ASN A 210 6.52 13.79 2.68
N LEU A 211 6.67 15.05 3.09
CA LEU A 211 5.63 16.07 2.98
C LEU A 211 5.74 16.74 1.61
N MET A 212 4.87 16.35 0.69
CA MET A 212 4.87 16.81 -0.70
C MET A 212 4.38 18.27 -0.78
N GLN A 213 5.31 19.21 -0.95
CA GLN A 213 5.07 20.65 -0.75
C GLN A 213 4.00 21.25 -1.69
N ASP A 214 3.94 20.77 -2.93
CA ASP A 214 3.08 21.34 -3.97
C ASP A 214 1.82 20.51 -4.24
N ASP A 215 1.67 19.36 -3.54
CA ASP A 215 0.60 18.42 -3.82
C ASP A 215 -0.58 18.55 -2.86
N ASN A 216 -1.73 18.19 -3.36
CA ASN A 216 -2.97 17.95 -2.63
C ASN A 216 -3.39 16.48 -2.76
N HIS A 217 -4.53 16.12 -2.21
CA HIS A 217 -5.02 14.73 -2.21
C HIS A 217 -5.20 14.13 -3.61
N ALA A 218 -5.51 14.95 -4.62
CA ALA A 218 -5.74 14.47 -5.99
C ALA A 218 -4.44 14.29 -6.79
N THR A 219 -3.34 14.94 -6.40
CA THR A 219 -2.10 14.96 -7.20
C THR A 219 -0.95 14.16 -6.56
N VAL A 220 -1.07 13.83 -5.28
CA VAL A 220 0.05 13.33 -4.46
C VAL A 220 0.53 11.94 -4.85
N LEU A 221 -0.32 11.04 -5.35
CA LEU A 221 0.02 9.62 -5.53
C LEU A 221 1.22 9.41 -6.46
N HIS A 222 1.12 9.90 -7.70
CA HIS A 222 2.14 9.65 -8.73
C HIS A 222 3.52 10.16 -8.31
N ARG A 223 3.56 11.40 -7.82
CA ARG A 223 4.80 12.01 -7.33
C ARG A 223 5.34 11.32 -6.09
N SER A 224 4.47 10.90 -5.17
CA SER A 224 4.89 10.14 -3.99
C SER A 224 5.53 8.81 -4.36
N VAL A 225 4.96 8.06 -5.31
CA VAL A 225 5.56 6.80 -5.75
C VAL A 225 6.90 7.05 -6.43
N TYR A 226 7.01 8.09 -7.26
CA TYR A 226 8.27 8.52 -7.86
C TYR A 226 9.34 8.78 -6.80
N GLU A 227 9.06 9.65 -5.83
CA GLU A 227 9.98 10.00 -4.75
C GLU A 227 10.33 8.77 -3.86
N GLY A 228 9.33 7.92 -3.59
CA GLY A 228 9.54 6.70 -2.81
C GLY A 228 10.51 5.73 -3.49
N PHE A 229 10.44 5.58 -4.82
CA PHE A 229 11.40 4.79 -5.57
C PHE A 229 12.80 5.41 -5.56
N LEU A 230 12.94 6.73 -5.67
CA LEU A 230 14.25 7.40 -5.54
C LEU A 230 14.88 7.17 -4.16
N LYS A 231 14.06 7.18 -3.09
CA LYS A 231 14.52 6.88 -1.73
C LYS A 231 14.95 5.42 -1.56
N LEU A 232 14.22 4.51 -2.17
CA LEU A 232 14.48 3.08 -2.07
C LEU A 232 15.68 2.65 -2.93
N TYR A 233 15.84 3.26 -4.11
CA TYR A 233 16.88 2.99 -5.10
C TYR A 233 17.66 4.26 -5.43
N PRO A 234 18.46 4.78 -4.49
CA PRO A 234 19.26 5.97 -4.75
C PRO A 234 20.27 5.71 -5.88
N SER A 235 20.44 6.70 -6.75
CA SER A 235 21.48 6.63 -7.78
C SER A 235 22.84 6.43 -7.10
N SER A 236 23.59 5.44 -7.54
CA SER A 236 25.03 5.38 -7.21
C SER A 236 25.71 6.46 -8.09
N ASP A 237 26.18 7.52 -7.46
CA ASP A 237 27.09 8.49 -8.07
C ASP A 237 28.39 7.81 -8.49
#